data_6a9f244bde95495df3f103624a3b7d18
#
_entry.id   6a9f244bde95495df3f103624a3b7d18
#
_cell.length_a   1.000
_cell.length_b   1.000
_cell.length_c   1.000
_cell.angle_alpha   90.00
_cell.angle_beta   90.00
_cell.angle_gamma   90.00
#
_symmetry.space_group_name_H-M   'P 1'
#
loop_
_entity.id
_entity.type
_entity.pdbx_description
1 polymer ?
#
loop_
_entity_poly.entity_id
_entity_poly.type
_entity_poly.pdbx_seq_one_letter_code
_entity_poly.pdbx_strand_id
1 'polypeptide(L)'
;MTVSIKRGDVFWVNFDPTVGAEAQKTRPALVVSNNINNTHSPIVSIAPITSNVTKIYSFEVEVPARTGGLRTRSKIMVNQTRAVDKLRLIKRLGRLPAELMEQTDRALKLHYELD
;
A
#
# COMPACT_ATOMS: atom_id res chain seq x y z
N MET A 1 -6.68 -7.91 21.37
CA MET A 1 -7.71 -7.67 20.35
C MET A 1 -7.10 -7.76 18.96
N THR A 2 -7.70 -8.54 18.09
CA THR A 2 -7.18 -8.75 16.75
C THR A 2 -7.68 -7.64 15.84
N VAL A 3 -6.78 -6.95 15.16
CA VAL A 3 -7.16 -5.94 14.17
C VAL A 3 -7.53 -6.66 12.88
N SER A 4 -8.72 -6.37 12.35
CA SER A 4 -9.14 -6.91 11.06
C SER A 4 -8.44 -6.14 9.94
N ILE A 5 -7.67 -6.84 9.13
CA ILE A 5 -6.95 -6.25 8.00
C ILE A 5 -7.68 -6.65 6.73
N LYS A 6 -8.06 -5.66 5.93
CA LYS A 6 -8.78 -5.88 4.67
C LYS A 6 -8.01 -5.31 3.50
N ARG A 7 -8.14 -5.97 2.36
CA ARG A 7 -7.60 -5.43 1.10
C ARG A 7 -8.20 -4.04 0.86
N GLY A 8 -7.35 -3.07 0.57
CA GLY A 8 -7.77 -1.68 0.40
C GLY A 8 -7.60 -0.81 1.64
N ASP A 9 -7.29 -1.40 2.79
CA ASP A 9 -6.97 -0.63 3.98
C ASP A 9 -5.63 0.07 3.79
N VAL A 10 -5.52 1.29 4.33
CA VAL A 10 -4.27 2.05 4.38
C VAL A 10 -3.78 2.03 5.82
N PHE A 11 -2.56 1.53 6.02
CA PHE A 11 -1.91 1.44 7.34
C PHE A 11 -0.65 2.27 7.39
N TRP A 12 -0.33 2.71 8.59
CA TRP A 12 0.98 3.24 8.93
C TRP A 12 1.89 2.04 9.18
N VAL A 13 2.97 1.90 8.41
CA VAL A 13 3.79 0.68 8.39
C VAL A 13 5.26 1.00 8.62
N ASN A 14 5.92 0.19 9.44
CA ASN A 14 7.37 0.26 9.64
C ASN A 14 8.07 -0.59 8.58
N PHE A 15 8.81 0.06 7.69
CA PHE A 15 9.52 -0.59 6.59
C PHE A 15 10.96 -0.97 6.92
N ASP A 16 11.52 -0.42 7.98
CA ASP A 16 12.92 -0.69 8.32
C ASP A 16 13.11 -2.07 8.96
N PRO A 17 14.25 -2.72 8.75
CA PRO A 17 15.36 -2.30 7.90
C PRO A 17 15.09 -2.52 6.41
N THR A 18 15.67 -1.65 5.57
CA THR A 18 15.56 -1.72 4.12
C THR A 18 16.94 -1.56 3.48
N VAL A 19 17.02 -1.86 2.18
CA VAL A 19 18.28 -1.80 1.42
C VAL A 19 18.11 -0.88 0.21
N GLY A 20 19.09 -0.01 0.02
CA GLY A 20 19.19 0.84 -1.18
C GLY A 20 17.97 1.73 -1.41
N ALA A 21 17.37 1.62 -2.59
CA ALA A 21 16.25 2.46 -3.03
C ALA A 21 14.89 2.00 -2.53
N GLU A 22 14.83 0.96 -1.72
CA GLU A 22 13.56 0.50 -1.15
C GLU A 22 12.94 1.59 -0.26
N ALA A 23 11.60 1.63 -0.24
CA ALA A 23 10.88 2.50 0.69
C ALA A 23 11.32 2.19 2.12
N GLN A 24 11.68 3.23 2.87
CA GLN A 24 12.27 3.07 4.21
C GLN A 24 11.50 3.87 5.25
N LYS A 25 11.86 3.65 6.52
CA LYS A 25 11.25 4.31 7.68
C LYS A 25 9.79 3.89 7.85
N THR A 26 9.04 4.69 8.54
CA THR A 26 7.61 4.50 8.74
C THR A 26 6.87 5.38 7.75
N ARG A 27 5.96 4.78 7.00
CA ARG A 27 5.15 5.51 6.02
C ARG A 27 3.84 4.79 5.76
N PRO A 28 2.87 5.47 5.13
CA PRO A 28 1.62 4.82 4.76
C PRO A 28 1.84 3.72 3.73
N ALA A 29 0.99 2.71 3.75
CA ALA A 29 1.01 1.65 2.75
C ALA A 29 -0.40 1.07 2.57
N LEU A 30 -0.66 0.62 1.36
CA LEU A 30 -1.93 0.03 0.96
C LEU A 30 -1.83 -1.50 1.06
N VAL A 31 -2.81 -2.13 1.72
CA VAL A 31 -2.92 -3.59 1.75
C VAL A 31 -3.46 -4.06 0.40
N VAL A 32 -2.70 -4.87 -0.31
CA VAL A 32 -3.06 -5.35 -1.65
C VAL A 32 -3.31 -6.86 -1.70
N SER A 33 -2.94 -7.61 -0.67
CA SER A 33 -3.24 -9.05 -0.60
C SER A 33 -4.72 -9.31 -0.38
N ASN A 34 -5.20 -10.48 -0.82
CA ASN A 34 -6.60 -10.84 -0.72
C ASN A 34 -7.02 -11.09 0.75
N ASN A 35 -8.34 -11.03 0.99
CA ASN A 35 -8.85 -11.09 2.36
C ASN A 35 -8.74 -12.48 3.00
N ILE A 36 -8.66 -13.55 2.23
CA ILE A 36 -8.42 -14.88 2.78
C ILE A 36 -7.01 -14.91 3.38
N ASN A 37 -6.02 -14.45 2.63
CA ASN A 37 -4.66 -14.30 3.14
C ASN A 37 -4.61 -13.38 4.35
N ASN A 38 -5.26 -12.21 4.26
CA ASN A 38 -5.24 -11.21 5.32
C ASN A 38 -5.82 -11.71 6.63
N THR A 39 -6.77 -12.64 6.56
CA THR A 39 -7.39 -13.24 7.75
C THR A 39 -6.52 -14.33 8.36
N HIS A 40 -5.92 -15.19 7.53
CA HIS A 40 -5.32 -16.43 8.00
C HIS A 40 -3.79 -16.42 8.07
N SER A 41 -3.11 -15.58 7.30
CA SER A 41 -1.66 -15.54 7.28
C SER A 41 -1.10 -14.50 8.24
N PRO A 42 0.08 -14.74 8.86
CA PRO A 42 0.78 -13.69 9.61
C PRO A 42 1.44 -12.67 8.68
N ILE A 43 1.45 -12.92 7.37
CA ILE A 43 2.09 -12.07 6.36
C ILE A 43 1.01 -11.46 5.48
N VAL A 44 1.18 -10.18 5.13
CA VAL A 44 0.33 -9.48 4.17
C VAL A 44 1.20 -8.82 3.12
N SER A 45 0.63 -8.56 1.95
CA SER A 45 1.32 -7.81 0.89
C SER A 45 0.84 -6.36 0.92
N ILE A 46 1.81 -5.44 0.87
CA ILE A 46 1.52 -4.00 0.92
C ILE A 46 2.26 -3.28 -0.19
N ALA A 47 1.72 -2.14 -0.60
CA ALA A 47 2.38 -1.22 -1.52
C ALA A 47 2.64 0.11 -0.79
N PRO A 48 3.90 0.56 -0.72
CA PRO A 48 4.23 1.80 -0.02
C PRO A 48 3.61 3.02 -0.69
N ILE A 49 3.32 4.04 0.12
CA ILE A 49 2.76 5.31 -0.34
C ILE A 49 3.72 6.42 0.05
N THR A 50 3.95 7.36 -0.86
CA THR A 50 4.81 8.53 -0.62
C THR A 50 4.09 9.82 -0.97
N SER A 51 4.40 10.89 -0.24
CA SER A 51 3.92 12.23 -0.57
C SER A 51 4.83 12.93 -1.59
N ASN A 52 5.93 12.32 -1.98
CA ASN A 52 6.77 12.86 -3.04
C ASN A 52 6.15 12.54 -4.40
N VAL A 53 5.43 13.50 -4.95
CA VAL A 53 4.71 13.36 -6.22
C VAL A 53 5.32 14.21 -7.33
N THR A 54 6.60 14.54 -7.20
CA THR A 54 7.34 15.29 -8.22
C THR A 54 7.23 14.61 -9.57
N LYS A 55 7.29 13.29 -9.58
CA LYS A 55 7.09 12.49 -10.79
C LYS A 55 6.22 11.28 -10.45
N ILE A 56 5.21 11.02 -11.29
CA ILE A 56 4.34 9.86 -11.13
C ILE A 56 4.47 9.01 -12.40
N TYR A 57 4.99 7.80 -12.23
CA TYR A 57 5.16 6.87 -13.34
C TYR A 57 3.86 6.14 -13.67
N SER A 58 3.76 5.60 -14.90
CA SER A 58 2.55 4.90 -15.35
C SER A 58 2.19 3.69 -14.50
N PHE A 59 3.15 3.09 -13.81
CA PHE A 59 2.91 1.95 -12.91
C PHE A 59 2.61 2.39 -11.48
N GLU A 60 2.49 3.69 -11.23
CA GLU A 60 2.13 4.24 -9.92
C GLU A 60 0.71 4.78 -9.96
N VAL A 61 0.09 4.93 -8.80
CA VAL A 61 -1.29 5.42 -8.69
C VAL A 61 -1.31 6.67 -7.83
N GLU A 62 -1.77 7.77 -8.41
CA GLU A 62 -1.93 9.01 -7.68
C GLU A 62 -3.15 8.96 -6.78
N VAL A 63 -3.01 9.43 -5.53
CA VAL A 63 -4.09 9.53 -4.55
C VAL A 63 -4.27 11.00 -4.19
N PRO A 64 -5.45 11.58 -4.42
CA PRO A 64 -5.71 12.98 -4.04
C PRO A 64 -5.57 13.20 -2.54
N ALA A 65 -5.31 14.44 -2.14
CA ALA A 65 -5.29 14.82 -0.73
C ALA A 65 -6.62 14.47 -0.05
N ARG A 66 -6.58 14.17 1.23
CA ARG A 66 -7.76 13.85 2.06
C ARG A 66 -8.53 12.64 1.57
N THR A 67 -7.82 11.66 1.04
CA THR A 67 -8.37 10.41 0.52
C THR A 67 -7.64 9.25 1.18
N GLY A 68 -8.37 8.19 1.55
CA GLY A 68 -7.78 7.00 2.16
C GLY A 68 -7.09 7.23 3.50
N GLY A 69 -7.41 8.31 4.20
CA GLY A 69 -6.76 8.67 5.46
C GLY A 69 -5.45 9.44 5.27
N LEU A 70 -5.11 9.78 4.04
CA LEU A 70 -3.91 10.56 3.72
C LEU A 70 -4.24 12.05 3.71
N ARG A 71 -3.40 12.87 4.33
CA ARG A 71 -3.64 14.32 4.41
C ARG A 71 -3.27 15.03 3.12
N THR A 72 -2.18 14.61 2.50
CA THR A 72 -1.62 15.27 1.34
C THR A 72 -1.71 14.38 0.11
N ARG A 73 -1.67 15.01 -1.06
CA ARG A 73 -1.57 14.32 -2.33
C ARG A 73 -0.39 13.35 -2.30
N SER A 74 -0.61 12.12 -2.70
CA SER A 74 0.36 11.03 -2.57
C SER A 74 0.32 10.15 -3.81
N LYS A 75 1.24 9.19 -3.86
CA LYS A 75 1.21 8.15 -4.89
C LYS A 75 1.51 6.79 -4.26
N ILE A 76 0.90 5.76 -4.81
CA ILE A 76 1.14 4.37 -4.42
C ILE A 76 2.26 3.83 -5.32
N MET A 77 3.34 3.37 -4.70
CA MET A 77 4.50 2.84 -5.41
C MET A 77 4.32 1.34 -5.63
N VAL A 78 3.55 1.00 -6.66
CA VAL A 78 3.16 -0.39 -6.93
C VAL A 78 4.37 -1.29 -7.21
N ASN A 79 5.43 -0.75 -7.82
CA ASN A 79 6.65 -1.50 -8.09
C ASN A 79 7.45 -1.87 -6.82
N GLN A 80 7.07 -1.33 -5.67
CA GLN A 80 7.69 -1.65 -4.39
C GLN A 80 6.79 -2.54 -3.51
N THR A 81 5.79 -3.17 -4.10
CA THR A 81 4.92 -4.12 -3.38
C THR A 81 5.78 -5.21 -2.77
N ARG A 82 5.55 -5.48 -1.48
CA ARG A 82 6.31 -6.47 -0.74
C ARG A 82 5.47 -7.14 0.34
N ALA A 83 5.91 -8.33 0.73
CA ALA A 83 5.33 -9.05 1.86
C ALA A 83 5.94 -8.52 3.16
N VAL A 84 5.11 -8.29 4.16
CA VAL A 84 5.56 -7.88 5.49
C VAL A 84 4.79 -8.67 6.55
N ASP A 85 5.42 -8.85 7.72
CA ASP A 85 4.74 -9.41 8.87
C ASP A 85 3.71 -8.39 9.38
N LYS A 86 2.55 -8.88 9.83
CA LYS A 86 1.49 -8.01 10.38
C LYS A 86 1.98 -7.14 11.54
N LEU A 87 3.03 -7.56 12.26
CA LEU A 87 3.61 -6.78 13.34
C LEU A 87 4.20 -5.45 12.86
N ARG A 88 4.47 -5.31 11.56
CA ARG A 88 4.96 -4.06 11.00
C ARG A 88 3.85 -3.02 10.77
N LEU A 89 2.59 -3.45 10.82
CA LEU A 89 1.44 -2.56 10.68
C LEU A 89 1.14 -1.93 12.03
N ILE A 90 1.29 -0.60 12.11
CA ILE A 90 1.20 0.13 13.37
C ILE A 90 -0.21 0.62 13.63
N LYS A 91 -0.85 1.26 12.63
CA LYS A 91 -2.13 1.91 12.81
C LYS A 91 -2.85 2.01 11.46
N ARG A 92 -4.15 1.71 11.47
CA ARG A 92 -5.00 1.91 10.30
C ARG A 92 -5.28 3.40 10.14
N LEU A 93 -5.02 3.93 8.94
CA LEU A 93 -5.26 5.34 8.61
C LEU A 93 -6.60 5.55 7.92
N GLY A 94 -7.02 4.62 7.09
CA GLY A 94 -8.25 4.72 6.34
C GLY A 94 -8.40 3.60 5.33
N ARG A 95 -9.21 3.86 4.32
CA ARG A 95 -9.50 2.88 3.27
C ARG A 95 -9.50 3.59 1.91
N LEU A 96 -8.88 2.98 0.93
CA LEU A 96 -8.82 3.55 -0.42
C LEU A 96 -10.18 3.37 -1.11
N PRO A 97 -10.70 4.42 -1.81
CA PRO A 97 -11.95 4.29 -2.56
C PRO A 97 -11.84 3.24 -3.67
N ALA A 98 -13.00 2.65 -4.02
CA ALA A 98 -13.07 1.57 -5.00
C ALA A 98 -12.44 1.92 -6.35
N GLU A 99 -12.67 3.14 -6.84
CA GLU A 99 -12.11 3.56 -8.14
C GLU A 99 -10.58 3.64 -8.14
N LEU A 100 -9.99 4.01 -6.99
CA LEU A 100 -8.54 4.01 -6.84
C LEU A 100 -8.00 2.59 -6.67
N MET A 101 -8.79 1.69 -6.06
CA MET A 101 -8.44 0.27 -6.02
C MET A 101 -8.44 -0.33 -7.42
N GLU A 102 -9.36 0.04 -8.28
CA GLU A 102 -9.37 -0.40 -9.68
C GLU A 102 -8.11 0.05 -10.42
N GLN A 103 -7.70 1.31 -10.21
CA GLN A 103 -6.44 1.81 -10.79
C GLN A 103 -5.24 1.03 -10.24
N THR A 104 -5.25 0.72 -8.95
CA THR A 104 -4.19 -0.07 -8.32
C THR A 104 -4.14 -1.47 -8.92
N ASP A 105 -5.30 -2.09 -9.13
CA ASP A 105 -5.36 -3.42 -9.75
C ASP A 105 -4.76 -3.40 -11.15
N ARG A 106 -5.06 -2.39 -11.94
CA ARG A 106 -4.48 -2.24 -13.28
C ARG A 106 -2.96 -2.05 -13.22
N ALA A 107 -2.48 -1.25 -12.27
CA ALA A 107 -1.05 -1.02 -12.08
C ALA A 107 -0.32 -2.30 -11.64
N LEU A 108 -0.94 -3.09 -10.76
CA LEU A 108 -0.40 -4.38 -10.33
C LEU A 108 -0.33 -5.37 -11.50
N LYS A 109 -1.38 -5.43 -12.31
CA LYS A 109 -1.39 -6.28 -13.51
C LYS A 109 -0.29 -5.89 -14.48
N LEU A 110 -0.12 -4.59 -14.70
CA LEU A 110 0.94 -4.08 -15.57
C LEU A 110 2.31 -4.45 -15.03
N HIS A 111 2.54 -4.20 -13.73
CA HIS A 111 3.85 -4.44 -13.12
C HIS A 111 4.24 -5.92 -13.15
N TYR A 112 3.30 -6.82 -12.90
CA TYR A 112 3.55 -8.25 -12.89
C TYR A 112 3.25 -8.94 -14.23
N GLU A 113 2.89 -8.18 -15.26
CA GLU A 113 2.53 -8.70 -16.58
C GLU A 113 1.41 -9.75 -16.52
N LEU A 114 0.35 -9.43 -15.77
CA LEU A 114 -0.81 -10.30 -15.65
C LEU A 114 -1.93 -9.84 -16.57
N ASP A 115 -2.67 -10.80 -17.09
CA ASP A 115 -3.83 -10.53 -17.94
C ASP A 115 -5.03 -9.95 -17.18
#